data_68d3892f5592f348f98d4ae202448e46
#
_entry.id   68d3892f5592f348f98d4ae202448e46
#
_cell.length_a   1.000
_cell.length_b   1.000
_cell.length_c   1.000
_cell.angle_alpha   90.00
_cell.angle_beta   90.00
_cell.angle_gamma   90.00
#
_symmetry.space_group_name_H-M   'P 1'
#
loop_
_entity.id
_entity.type
_entity.pdbx_description
1 polymer ?
#
loop_
_entity_poly.entity_id
_entity_poly.type
_entity_poly.pdbx_seq_one_letter_code
_entity_poly.pdbx_strand_id
1 'polypeptide(L)'
;MEYDSKKPTVWAREARTAGFSLCKKEVWFPMTQGRVHSLESMGLVDGPGIRTVVFLQGCALCCRYCHNPDTWAVDGPAETVTPRQLVERLVRFKPYYGSTGGVTFSGGEPLLQPEFLAETLALCHEEGIHTCLDTAGCGLGEYEAILEHTDLILLDVKHYTPEGWRQVTGSSMAAFDRFLEQAQQAAVPLWVRHVVVPGLTDGEPHLAGLEAYLKGLRHIRRVELLPYHTLGVHKYASLGLPYPLEGAPPMDGAILEHWNERLNRTCVQA
;
A
#
# COMPACT_ATOMS: atom_id res chain seq x y z
N MET A 1 -28.04 14.91 13.58
CA MET A 1 -28.65 13.65 13.16
C MET A 1 -27.67 12.56 13.56
N GLU A 2 -27.99 11.85 14.64
CA GLU A 2 -27.15 10.78 15.19
C GLU A 2 -27.21 9.54 14.29
N TYR A 3 -26.07 8.98 13.97
CA TYR A 3 -25.94 7.72 13.23
C TYR A 3 -25.97 6.56 14.22
N ASP A 4 -27.06 5.80 14.23
CA ASP A 4 -27.28 4.65 15.11
C ASP A 4 -26.61 3.39 14.55
N SER A 5 -25.55 2.93 15.21
CA SER A 5 -24.68 1.81 14.84
C SER A 5 -25.05 0.47 15.48
N LYS A 6 -26.34 0.15 15.61
CA LYS A 6 -26.78 -1.13 16.19
C LYS A 6 -27.91 -1.76 15.40
N LYS A 7 -27.58 -2.60 14.40
CA LYS A 7 -28.44 -3.76 14.03
C LYS A 7 -27.60 -4.90 13.49
N PRO A 8 -27.54 -6.06 14.17
CA PRO A 8 -26.94 -7.27 13.63
C PRO A 8 -27.86 -7.88 12.57
N THR A 9 -27.26 -8.33 11.48
CA THR A 9 -27.89 -9.06 10.39
C THR A 9 -28.39 -10.43 10.86
N VAL A 10 -29.69 -10.54 11.06
CA VAL A 10 -30.40 -11.81 11.23
C VAL A 10 -30.96 -12.21 9.87
N TRP A 11 -30.20 -12.98 9.09
CA TRP A 11 -30.74 -13.69 7.92
C TRP A 11 -30.05 -15.04 7.76
N ALA A 12 -30.42 -16.01 8.60
CA ALA A 12 -30.20 -17.41 8.32
C ALA A 12 -31.06 -18.28 9.23
N ARG A 13 -32.39 -18.32 9.00
CA ARG A 13 -33.27 -19.47 9.34
C ARG A 13 -34.67 -19.19 8.78
N GLU A 14 -35.11 -20.12 8.00
CA GLU A 14 -36.46 -20.35 7.47
C GLU A 14 -36.57 -20.22 5.95
N ALA A 15 -36.21 -21.30 5.26
CA ALA A 15 -36.79 -21.66 3.97
C ALA A 15 -36.52 -23.15 3.68
N ARG A 16 -37.20 -24.04 4.41
CA ARG A 16 -37.48 -25.39 3.89
C ARG A 16 -38.98 -25.57 3.99
N THR A 17 -39.62 -25.66 2.85
CA THR A 17 -40.93 -26.19 2.48
C THR A 17 -41.77 -25.17 1.73
N ALA A 18 -41.63 -25.19 0.41
CA ALA A 18 -42.72 -25.11 -0.58
C ALA A 18 -42.09 -25.03 -1.98
N GLY A 19 -42.33 -25.98 -2.83
CA GLY A 19 -41.90 -25.98 -4.21
C GLY A 19 -42.51 -24.80 -4.97
N PHE A 20 -41.63 -23.90 -5.41
CA PHE A 20 -41.91 -22.90 -6.42
C PHE A 20 -40.68 -22.69 -7.30
N SER A 21 -40.94 -22.68 -8.58
CA SER A 21 -40.05 -22.39 -9.69
C SER A 21 -38.99 -21.34 -9.35
N LEU A 22 -37.69 -21.72 -9.45
CA LEU A 22 -36.55 -20.85 -9.32
C LEU A 22 -36.47 -19.86 -10.50
N CYS A 23 -37.20 -18.76 -10.42
CA CYS A 23 -36.82 -17.54 -11.07
C CYS A 23 -35.59 -17.03 -10.31
N LYS A 24 -34.39 -17.11 -10.90
CA LYS A 24 -33.17 -16.49 -10.35
C LYS A 24 -33.43 -14.99 -10.24
N LYS A 25 -33.88 -14.53 -9.07
CA LYS A 25 -33.73 -13.13 -8.70
C LYS A 25 -32.25 -12.93 -8.52
N GLU A 26 -31.57 -12.28 -9.49
CA GLU A 26 -30.28 -11.71 -9.28
C GLU A 26 -30.39 -10.73 -8.09
N VAL A 27 -29.83 -11.13 -6.96
CA VAL A 27 -29.69 -10.23 -5.80
C VAL A 27 -28.62 -9.23 -6.19
N TRP A 28 -29.03 -8.05 -6.62
CA TRP A 28 -28.12 -6.93 -6.84
C TRP A 28 -27.60 -6.47 -5.48
N PHE A 29 -26.42 -6.97 -5.09
CA PHE A 29 -25.61 -6.27 -4.08
C PHE A 29 -25.07 -5.01 -4.75
N PRO A 30 -25.03 -3.85 -4.05
CA PRO A 30 -24.31 -2.70 -4.58
C PRO A 30 -22.87 -3.13 -4.86
N MET A 31 -22.45 -3.04 -6.12
CA MET A 31 -21.11 -3.46 -6.53
C MET A 31 -20.10 -2.54 -5.84
N THR A 32 -19.11 -3.12 -5.18
CA THR A 32 -17.96 -2.41 -4.63
C THR A 32 -17.29 -1.60 -5.74
N GLN A 33 -16.95 -0.36 -5.45
CA GLN A 33 -16.28 0.52 -6.40
C GLN A 33 -15.02 1.09 -5.77
N GLY A 34 -13.96 1.19 -6.56
CA GLY A 34 -12.72 1.82 -6.17
C GLY A 34 -12.40 3.03 -7.06
N ARG A 35 -11.61 3.92 -6.51
CA ARG A 35 -11.11 5.11 -7.17
C ARG A 35 -9.66 4.90 -7.56
N VAL A 36 -9.42 4.69 -8.85
CA VAL A 36 -8.09 4.48 -9.43
C VAL A 36 -7.59 5.79 -10.02
N HIS A 37 -6.47 6.29 -9.49
CA HIS A 37 -5.80 7.48 -10.02
C HIS A 37 -5.18 7.20 -11.39
N SER A 38 -4.39 6.14 -11.48
CA SER A 38 -3.69 5.76 -12.72
C SER A 38 -3.23 4.31 -12.69
N LEU A 39 -2.88 3.80 -13.87
CA LEU A 39 -2.24 2.50 -14.06
C LEU A 39 -0.89 2.72 -14.76
N GLU A 40 0.16 2.10 -14.24
CA GLU A 40 1.46 2.01 -14.89
C GLU A 40 1.74 0.55 -15.24
N SER A 41 1.87 0.27 -16.53
CA SER A 41 2.27 -1.06 -17.01
C SER A 41 3.80 -1.14 -17.10
N MET A 42 4.37 -2.31 -16.84
CA MET A 42 5.81 -2.58 -16.95
C MET A 42 6.68 -1.89 -15.90
N GLY A 43 6.16 -1.64 -14.67
CA GLY A 43 6.95 -1.18 -13.53
C GLY A 43 8.03 -2.20 -13.16
N LEU A 44 9.23 -1.71 -12.84
CA LEU A 44 10.41 -2.54 -12.52
C LEU A 44 10.93 -2.31 -11.09
N VAL A 45 10.35 -1.33 -10.38
CA VAL A 45 10.82 -0.90 -9.05
C VAL A 45 9.78 -1.06 -7.94
N ASP A 46 8.59 -1.54 -8.30
CA ASP A 46 7.45 -1.64 -7.38
C ASP A 46 7.20 -3.10 -6.95
N GLY A 47 8.26 -3.83 -6.66
CA GLY A 47 8.28 -5.22 -6.26
C GLY A 47 9.07 -6.11 -7.23
N PRO A 48 9.03 -7.44 -7.06
CA PRO A 48 9.81 -8.37 -7.88
C PRO A 48 9.22 -8.51 -9.30
N GLY A 49 10.09 -8.64 -10.28
CA GLY A 49 9.73 -8.87 -11.68
C GLY A 49 9.09 -7.67 -12.35
N ILE A 50 8.41 -7.92 -13.48
CA ILE A 50 7.64 -6.90 -14.21
C ILE A 50 6.25 -6.80 -13.61
N ARG A 51 5.79 -5.58 -13.29
CA ARG A 51 4.52 -5.39 -12.61
C ARG A 51 3.63 -4.36 -13.29
N THR A 52 2.33 -4.56 -13.17
CA THR A 52 1.38 -3.46 -13.36
C THR A 52 1.13 -2.81 -12.01
N VAL A 53 1.38 -1.50 -11.92
CA VAL A 53 1.13 -0.73 -10.70
C VAL A 53 -0.22 -0.04 -10.81
N VAL A 54 -1.07 -0.27 -9.81
CA VAL A 54 -2.38 0.37 -9.67
C VAL A 54 -2.25 1.46 -8.62
N PHE A 55 -2.29 2.71 -9.02
CA PHE A 55 -2.27 3.85 -8.10
C PHE A 55 -3.70 4.18 -7.68
N LEU A 56 -4.02 3.97 -6.39
CA LEU A 56 -5.32 4.30 -5.82
C LEU A 56 -5.36 5.75 -5.35
N GLN A 57 -6.54 6.36 -5.43
CA GLN A 57 -6.78 7.73 -4.99
C GLN A 57 -7.12 7.78 -3.51
N GLY A 58 -6.58 8.77 -2.80
CA GLY A 58 -6.76 9.02 -1.38
C GLY A 58 -5.54 8.63 -0.55
N CYS A 59 -5.08 9.53 0.33
CA CYS A 59 -4.02 9.26 1.31
C CYS A 59 -4.29 10.04 2.59
N ALA A 60 -4.17 9.37 3.74
CA ALA A 60 -4.30 10.02 5.06
C ALA A 60 -3.00 10.69 5.52
N LEU A 61 -1.89 10.49 4.79
CA LEU A 61 -0.59 11.05 5.11
C LEU A 61 -0.29 12.25 4.20
N CYS A 62 0.48 13.20 4.75
CA CYS A 62 1.04 14.33 4.00
C CYS A 62 2.56 14.29 4.12
N CYS A 63 3.17 13.18 3.65
CA CYS A 63 4.61 12.97 3.76
C CYS A 63 5.38 14.11 3.10
N ARG A 64 6.37 14.68 3.79
CA ARG A 64 7.12 15.87 3.35
C ARG A 64 7.84 15.66 2.02
N TYR A 65 8.18 14.42 1.66
CA TYR A 65 8.85 14.04 0.42
C TYR A 65 7.92 13.29 -0.56
N CYS A 66 6.60 13.46 -0.44
CA CYS A 66 5.67 12.72 -1.30
C CYS A 66 5.88 13.06 -2.78
N HIS A 67 5.94 12.04 -3.63
CA HIS A 67 6.03 12.21 -5.08
C HIS A 67 4.68 12.22 -5.78
N ASN A 68 3.60 11.86 -5.06
CA ASN A 68 2.25 11.77 -5.58
C ASN A 68 1.25 12.60 -4.75
N PRO A 69 1.50 13.93 -4.54
CA PRO A 69 0.57 14.77 -3.80
C PRO A 69 -0.80 14.90 -4.48
N ASP A 70 -0.86 14.62 -5.78
CA ASP A 70 -2.08 14.53 -6.59
C ASP A 70 -3.01 13.36 -6.17
N THR A 71 -2.50 12.37 -5.44
CA THR A 71 -3.30 11.28 -4.89
C THR A 71 -3.82 11.55 -3.47
N TRP A 72 -3.51 12.66 -2.81
CA TRP A 72 -3.90 12.89 -1.42
C TRP A 72 -5.41 13.06 -1.23
N ALA A 73 -6.06 13.87 -2.08
CA ALA A 73 -7.48 14.16 -1.95
C ALA A 73 -8.32 12.91 -2.24
N VAL A 74 -9.14 12.47 -1.27
CA VAL A 74 -10.00 11.29 -1.43
C VAL A 74 -11.01 11.48 -2.56
N ASP A 75 -11.50 12.71 -2.76
CA ASP A 75 -12.40 13.10 -3.83
C ASP A 75 -11.70 13.70 -5.06
N GLY A 76 -10.36 13.59 -5.13
CA GLY A 76 -9.54 14.05 -6.24
C GLY A 76 -9.88 13.33 -7.57
N PRO A 77 -9.32 13.80 -8.69
CA PRO A 77 -9.57 13.18 -10.00
C PRO A 77 -9.15 11.71 -10.04
N ALA A 78 -10.09 10.82 -10.33
CA ALA A 78 -9.84 9.39 -10.42
C ALA A 78 -10.90 8.70 -11.29
N GLU A 79 -10.55 7.60 -11.89
CA GLU A 79 -11.50 6.70 -12.53
C GLU A 79 -12.19 5.85 -11.46
N THR A 80 -13.53 5.73 -11.54
CA THR A 80 -14.29 4.83 -10.67
C THR A 80 -14.50 3.51 -11.41
N VAL A 81 -14.04 2.41 -10.81
CA VAL A 81 -14.12 1.08 -11.41
C VAL A 81 -14.57 0.04 -10.39
N THR A 82 -15.18 -1.04 -10.85
CA THR A 82 -15.42 -2.23 -10.02
C THR A 82 -14.17 -3.11 -9.97
N PRO A 83 -13.99 -3.97 -8.93
CA PRO A 83 -12.89 -4.93 -8.85
C PRO A 83 -12.76 -5.78 -10.12
N ARG A 84 -13.87 -6.30 -10.63
CA ARG A 84 -13.90 -7.12 -11.87
C ARG A 84 -13.42 -6.35 -13.09
N GLN A 85 -13.88 -5.11 -13.29
CA GLN A 85 -13.42 -4.25 -14.39
C GLN A 85 -11.92 -3.98 -14.32
N LEU A 86 -11.40 -3.78 -13.12
CA LEU A 86 -9.95 -3.58 -12.93
C LEU A 86 -9.19 -4.87 -13.28
N VAL A 87 -9.59 -6.02 -12.71
CA VAL A 87 -8.90 -7.29 -12.93
C VAL A 87 -8.94 -7.71 -14.41
N GLU A 88 -10.04 -7.49 -15.14
CA GLU A 88 -10.12 -7.71 -16.59
C GLU A 88 -9.06 -6.91 -17.38
N ARG A 89 -8.68 -5.72 -16.91
CA ARG A 89 -7.57 -4.94 -17.48
C ARG A 89 -6.21 -5.54 -17.13
N LEU A 90 -6.03 -5.96 -15.86
CA LEU A 90 -4.78 -6.50 -15.34
C LEU A 90 -4.41 -7.84 -16.00
N VAL A 91 -5.39 -8.71 -16.24
CA VAL A 91 -5.21 -10.01 -16.94
C VAL A 91 -4.57 -9.83 -18.33
N ARG A 92 -4.79 -8.72 -19.01
CA ARG A 92 -4.18 -8.44 -20.33
C ARG A 92 -2.65 -8.33 -20.25
N PHE A 93 -2.11 -7.97 -19.08
CA PHE A 93 -0.67 -7.85 -18.86
C PHE A 93 -0.04 -9.13 -18.28
N LYS A 94 -0.85 -10.13 -17.91
CA LYS A 94 -0.37 -11.40 -17.32
C LYS A 94 0.76 -12.08 -18.12
N PRO A 95 0.75 -12.08 -19.47
CA PRO A 95 1.83 -12.67 -20.24
C PRO A 95 3.20 -12.01 -20.03
N TYR A 96 3.24 -10.77 -19.52
CA TYR A 96 4.48 -10.03 -19.29
C TYR A 96 5.02 -10.19 -17.85
N TYR A 97 4.23 -10.71 -16.91
CA TYR A 97 4.64 -10.85 -15.51
C TYR A 97 5.71 -11.94 -15.30
N GLY A 98 5.82 -12.90 -16.21
CA GLY A 98 6.74 -14.02 -16.06
C GLY A 98 6.45 -14.83 -14.79
N SER A 99 7.50 -15.35 -14.15
CA SER A 99 7.38 -16.19 -12.93
C SER A 99 7.45 -15.39 -11.62
N THR A 100 7.86 -14.13 -11.65
CA THR A 100 8.10 -13.33 -10.44
C THR A 100 7.32 -12.02 -10.40
N GLY A 101 6.81 -11.56 -11.55
CA GLY A 101 6.04 -10.34 -11.65
C GLY A 101 4.56 -10.51 -11.29
N GLY A 102 3.79 -9.44 -11.42
CA GLY A 102 2.36 -9.44 -11.08
C GLY A 102 1.78 -8.04 -10.99
N VAL A 103 0.93 -7.80 -10.01
CA VAL A 103 0.28 -6.50 -9.78
C VAL A 103 0.74 -5.93 -8.44
N THR A 104 0.95 -4.61 -8.40
CA THR A 104 1.20 -3.85 -7.17
C THR A 104 0.10 -2.82 -6.98
N PHE A 105 -0.56 -2.85 -5.84
CA PHE A 105 -1.51 -1.81 -5.42
C PHE A 105 -0.76 -0.77 -4.60
N SER A 106 -0.75 0.47 -5.07
CA SER A 106 0.01 1.60 -4.56
C SER A 106 -0.81 2.90 -4.71
N GLY A 107 -0.18 4.05 -4.82
CA GLY A 107 -0.80 5.34 -5.16
C GLY A 107 -0.76 6.35 -4.03
N GLY A 108 -1.92 6.68 -3.44
CA GLY A 108 -2.03 7.35 -2.16
C GLY A 108 -1.75 6.35 -1.03
N GLU A 109 -2.80 5.83 -0.42
CA GLU A 109 -2.74 4.72 0.54
C GLU A 109 -3.84 3.70 0.19
N PRO A 110 -3.47 2.53 -0.35
CA PRO A 110 -4.44 1.52 -0.79
C PRO A 110 -5.40 1.07 0.31
N LEU A 111 -4.94 1.04 1.56
CA LEU A 111 -5.71 0.63 2.73
C LEU A 111 -6.85 1.60 3.09
N LEU A 112 -7.01 2.73 2.38
CA LEU A 112 -8.17 3.60 2.51
C LEU A 112 -9.38 3.14 1.69
N GLN A 113 -9.22 2.12 0.85
CA GLN A 113 -10.28 1.52 0.04
C GLN A 113 -10.38 0.00 0.33
N PRO A 114 -10.60 -0.40 1.60
CA PRO A 114 -10.38 -1.78 2.04
C PRO A 114 -11.27 -2.81 1.35
N GLU A 115 -12.57 -2.54 1.17
CA GLU A 115 -13.49 -3.50 0.54
C GLU A 115 -13.14 -3.70 -0.94
N PHE A 116 -12.84 -2.60 -1.66
CA PHE A 116 -12.42 -2.65 -3.06
C PHE A 116 -11.10 -3.40 -3.21
N LEU A 117 -10.13 -3.10 -2.34
CA LEU A 117 -8.81 -3.72 -2.37
C LEU A 117 -8.91 -5.23 -2.08
N ALA A 118 -9.64 -5.64 -1.04
CA ALA A 118 -9.81 -7.05 -0.68
C ALA A 118 -10.44 -7.87 -1.82
N GLU A 119 -11.53 -7.37 -2.41
CA GLU A 119 -12.21 -8.04 -3.53
C GLU A 119 -11.29 -8.11 -4.77
N THR A 120 -10.54 -7.04 -5.05
CA THR A 120 -9.63 -7.00 -6.20
C THR A 120 -8.46 -7.96 -6.04
N LEU A 121 -7.86 -8.04 -4.83
CA LEU A 121 -6.78 -8.97 -4.51
C LEU A 121 -7.25 -10.43 -4.65
N ALA A 122 -8.44 -10.76 -4.12
CA ALA A 122 -9.03 -12.10 -4.25
C ALA A 122 -9.21 -12.49 -5.72
N LEU A 123 -9.77 -11.61 -6.55
CA LEU A 123 -9.92 -11.85 -7.98
C LEU A 123 -8.59 -11.97 -8.71
N CYS A 124 -7.55 -11.23 -8.30
CA CYS A 124 -6.19 -11.41 -8.84
C CYS A 124 -5.64 -12.82 -8.53
N HIS A 125 -5.86 -13.33 -7.31
CA HIS A 125 -5.47 -14.69 -6.94
C HIS A 125 -6.24 -15.75 -7.73
N GLU A 126 -7.55 -15.57 -7.96
CA GLU A 126 -8.34 -16.47 -8.83
C GLU A 126 -7.76 -16.56 -10.24
N GLU A 127 -7.23 -15.44 -10.75
CA GLU A 127 -6.54 -15.38 -12.03
C GLU A 127 -5.08 -15.86 -11.98
N GLY A 128 -4.57 -16.29 -10.83
CA GLY A 128 -3.18 -16.71 -10.63
C GLY A 128 -2.17 -15.58 -10.87
N ILE A 129 -2.51 -14.36 -10.46
CA ILE A 129 -1.65 -13.18 -10.53
C ILE A 129 -1.07 -12.92 -9.13
N HIS A 130 0.25 -12.85 -9.03
CA HIS A 130 0.96 -12.49 -7.80
C HIS A 130 0.66 -11.03 -7.42
N THR A 131 0.29 -10.81 -6.16
CA THR A 131 -0.14 -9.52 -5.63
C THR A 131 0.90 -8.90 -4.69
N CYS A 132 1.19 -7.62 -4.88
CA CYS A 132 1.94 -6.80 -3.93
C CYS A 132 1.07 -5.67 -3.41
N LEU A 133 1.19 -5.40 -2.12
CA LEU A 133 0.60 -4.24 -1.47
C LEU A 133 1.71 -3.26 -1.10
N ASP A 134 1.75 -2.10 -1.75
CA ASP A 134 2.67 -1.00 -1.47
C ASP A 134 1.97 0.01 -0.57
N THR A 135 2.38 0.06 0.70
CA THR A 135 1.63 0.78 1.74
C THR A 135 2.53 1.36 2.83
N ALA A 136 2.10 2.48 3.39
CA ALA A 136 2.61 3.00 4.66
C ALA A 136 1.81 2.48 5.88
N GLY A 137 0.91 1.50 5.69
CA GLY A 137 0.14 0.88 6.75
C GLY A 137 -0.92 1.80 7.40
N CYS A 138 -1.34 2.86 6.73
CA CYS A 138 -2.22 3.87 7.33
C CYS A 138 -3.66 3.78 6.82
N GLY A 139 -4.28 2.62 7.06
CA GLY A 139 -5.65 2.33 6.66
C GLY A 139 -6.69 2.43 7.78
N LEU A 140 -7.89 1.92 7.49
CA LEU A 140 -9.08 2.04 8.34
C LEU A 140 -9.20 0.96 9.42
N GLY A 141 -8.43 -0.15 9.37
CA GLY A 141 -8.26 -1.04 10.51
C GLY A 141 -8.64 -2.51 10.39
N GLU A 142 -9.36 -2.96 9.38
CA GLU A 142 -9.67 -4.37 9.16
C GLU A 142 -8.90 -4.89 7.94
N TYR A 143 -7.88 -5.72 8.16
CA TYR A 143 -6.93 -6.10 7.11
C TYR A 143 -6.93 -7.59 6.79
N GLU A 144 -7.67 -8.44 7.52
CA GLU A 144 -7.63 -9.90 7.37
C GLU A 144 -7.87 -10.33 5.91
N ALA A 145 -8.98 -9.88 5.30
CA ALA A 145 -9.31 -10.21 3.92
C ALA A 145 -8.31 -9.66 2.88
N ILE A 146 -7.62 -8.54 3.20
CA ILE A 146 -6.57 -7.98 2.37
C ILE A 146 -5.31 -8.84 2.46
N LEU A 147 -4.90 -9.17 3.70
CA LEU A 147 -3.65 -9.90 3.97
C LEU A 147 -3.74 -11.35 3.48
N GLU A 148 -4.92 -11.97 3.50
CA GLU A 148 -5.17 -13.33 2.98
C GLU A 148 -4.79 -13.46 1.49
N HIS A 149 -4.97 -12.38 0.72
CA HIS A 149 -4.72 -12.36 -0.72
C HIS A 149 -3.55 -11.44 -1.12
N THR A 150 -2.63 -11.17 -0.17
CA THR A 150 -1.40 -10.41 -0.42
C THR A 150 -0.18 -11.31 -0.35
N ASP A 151 0.53 -11.49 -1.47
CA ASP A 151 1.74 -12.33 -1.53
C ASP A 151 2.99 -11.63 -1.00
N LEU A 152 3.03 -10.30 -1.08
CA LEU A 152 4.16 -9.48 -0.63
C LEU A 152 3.68 -8.09 -0.21
N ILE A 153 4.18 -7.59 0.90
CA ILE A 153 3.99 -6.20 1.31
C ILE A 153 5.28 -5.43 1.03
N LEU A 154 5.19 -4.38 0.20
CA LEU A 154 6.19 -3.32 0.13
C LEU A 154 5.86 -2.33 1.26
N LEU A 155 6.55 -2.49 2.39
CA LEU A 155 6.24 -1.74 3.60
C LEU A 155 7.09 -0.48 3.69
N ASP A 156 6.46 0.67 3.53
CA ASP A 156 7.11 1.96 3.70
C ASP A 156 7.22 2.34 5.19
N VAL A 157 8.34 2.06 5.83
CA VAL A 157 8.65 2.54 7.18
C VAL A 157 9.07 4.00 7.09
N LYS A 158 8.13 4.93 7.28
CA LYS A 158 8.39 6.38 7.14
C LYS A 158 9.31 6.92 8.24
N HIS A 159 9.20 6.38 9.43
CA HIS A 159 10.12 6.54 10.57
C HIS A 159 9.84 5.44 11.59
N TYR A 160 10.79 5.15 12.48
CA TYR A 160 10.69 4.09 13.50
C TYR A 160 10.34 4.60 14.91
N THR A 161 10.19 5.93 15.07
CA THR A 161 9.67 6.52 16.33
C THR A 161 8.41 7.33 16.07
N PRO A 162 7.48 7.43 17.06
CA PRO A 162 6.25 8.20 16.91
C PRO A 162 6.49 9.69 16.58
N GLU A 163 7.53 10.29 17.18
CA GLU A 163 7.90 11.70 16.95
C GLU A 163 8.41 11.92 15.55
N GLY A 164 9.35 11.09 15.09
CA GLY A 164 9.89 11.14 13.73
C GLY A 164 8.83 10.81 12.69
N TRP A 165 7.96 9.82 12.95
CA TRP A 165 6.82 9.53 12.10
C TRP A 165 5.94 10.76 11.89
N ARG A 166 5.57 11.45 12.98
CA ARG A 166 4.78 12.69 12.91
C ARG A 166 5.51 13.80 12.14
N GLN A 167 6.82 13.93 12.36
CA GLN A 167 7.63 14.91 11.64
C GLN A 167 7.66 14.67 10.13
N VAL A 168 7.72 13.41 9.71
CA VAL A 168 7.78 13.03 8.29
C VAL A 168 6.41 13.06 7.63
N THR A 169 5.37 12.55 8.31
CA THR A 169 4.05 12.27 7.69
C THR A 169 2.95 13.25 8.07
N GLY A 170 3.15 14.03 9.12
CA GLY A 170 2.11 14.89 9.71
C GLY A 170 1.06 14.15 10.54
N SER A 171 1.14 12.81 10.66
CA SER A 171 0.11 11.96 11.28
C SER A 171 0.64 11.11 12.43
N SER A 172 -0.27 10.48 13.19
CA SER A 172 0.09 9.53 14.24
C SER A 172 0.58 8.19 13.65
N MET A 173 1.54 7.55 14.29
CA MET A 173 2.05 6.22 13.93
C MET A 173 1.08 5.08 14.29
N ALA A 174 0.06 5.32 15.09
CA ALA A 174 -0.81 4.29 15.65
C ALA A 174 -1.56 3.43 14.59
N ALA A 175 -1.86 3.99 13.40
CA ALA A 175 -2.47 3.22 12.32
C ALA A 175 -1.46 2.25 11.71
N PHE A 176 -0.24 2.70 11.49
CA PHE A 176 0.88 1.88 11.03
C PHE A 176 1.16 0.72 12.00
N ASP A 177 1.21 0.99 13.31
CA ASP A 177 1.47 -0.04 14.32
C ASP A 177 0.40 -1.14 14.29
N ARG A 178 -0.88 -0.78 14.16
CA ARG A 178 -1.98 -1.75 14.03
C ARG A 178 -1.89 -2.60 12.76
N PHE A 179 -1.56 -1.97 11.64
CA PHE A 179 -1.35 -2.70 10.37
C PHE A 179 -0.17 -3.66 10.48
N LEU A 180 0.96 -3.17 10.99
CA LEU A 180 2.18 -3.97 11.14
C LEU A 180 1.94 -5.19 12.05
N GLU A 181 1.24 -5.02 13.16
CA GLU A 181 0.87 -6.12 14.05
C GLU A 181 0.09 -7.21 13.30
N GLN A 182 -0.95 -6.85 12.54
CA GLN A 182 -1.76 -7.81 11.78
C GLN A 182 -0.95 -8.45 10.64
N ALA A 183 -0.11 -7.69 9.92
CA ALA A 183 0.76 -8.21 8.88
C ALA A 183 1.78 -9.24 9.43
N GLN A 184 2.33 -8.97 10.64
CA GLN A 184 3.24 -9.90 11.34
C GLN A 184 2.52 -11.16 11.82
N GLN A 185 1.25 -11.07 12.24
CA GLN A 185 0.42 -12.21 12.62
C GLN A 185 0.05 -13.07 11.40
N ALA A 186 -0.30 -12.44 10.29
CA ALA A 186 -0.61 -13.11 9.03
C ALA A 186 0.62 -13.70 8.34
N ALA A 187 1.83 -13.41 8.83
CA ALA A 187 3.11 -13.89 8.30
C ALA A 187 3.36 -13.56 6.81
N VAL A 188 2.75 -12.47 6.31
CA VAL A 188 2.98 -12.03 4.93
C VAL A 188 4.43 -11.55 4.77
N PRO A 189 5.16 -11.96 3.72
CA PRO A 189 6.51 -11.49 3.46
C PRO A 189 6.59 -9.97 3.33
N LEU A 190 7.64 -9.36 3.92
CA LEU A 190 7.87 -7.92 3.87
C LEU A 190 9.09 -7.58 3.02
N TRP A 191 8.93 -6.63 2.14
CA TRP A 191 10.01 -5.88 1.53
C TRP A 191 9.95 -4.46 2.09
N VAL A 192 10.81 -4.20 3.07
CA VAL A 192 10.81 -2.92 3.79
C VAL A 192 11.51 -1.86 2.95
N ARG A 193 10.87 -0.69 2.82
CA ARG A 193 11.45 0.49 2.17
C ARG A 193 11.53 1.65 3.15
N HIS A 194 12.59 2.44 3.02
CA HIS A 194 12.79 3.64 3.81
C HIS A 194 13.45 4.73 2.98
N VAL A 195 12.78 5.89 2.88
CA VAL A 195 13.35 7.03 2.14
C VAL A 195 14.35 7.78 3.02
N VAL A 196 15.57 7.92 2.54
CA VAL A 196 16.63 8.66 3.23
C VAL A 196 16.71 10.08 2.68
N VAL A 197 16.34 11.04 3.53
CA VAL A 197 16.26 12.47 3.21
C VAL A 197 17.35 13.22 3.99
N PRO A 198 18.25 13.97 3.33
CA PRO A 198 19.28 14.76 3.99
C PRO A 198 18.69 15.70 5.05
N GLY A 199 19.23 15.64 6.27
CA GLY A 199 18.79 16.45 7.41
C GLY A 199 17.48 16.04 8.05
N LEU A 200 16.85 14.91 7.63
CA LEU A 200 15.59 14.44 8.19
C LEU A 200 15.63 12.97 8.61
N THR A 201 16.04 12.08 7.72
CA THR A 201 16.11 10.63 7.93
C THR A 201 17.46 10.04 7.51
N ASP A 202 18.50 10.86 7.47
CA ASP A 202 19.85 10.47 7.13
C ASP A 202 20.75 10.35 8.38
N GLY A 203 22.00 10.05 8.14
CA GLY A 203 23.04 9.97 9.17
C GLY A 203 23.10 8.63 9.89
N GLU A 204 24.30 8.31 10.39
CA GLU A 204 24.61 7.04 11.05
C GLU A 204 23.69 6.73 12.25
N PRO A 205 23.42 7.69 13.17
CA PRO A 205 22.53 7.42 14.32
C PRO A 205 21.11 7.04 13.88
N HIS A 206 20.57 7.68 12.84
CA HIS A 206 19.25 7.38 12.33
C HIS A 206 19.19 5.97 11.72
N LEU A 207 20.15 5.64 10.85
CA LEU A 207 20.18 4.35 10.18
C LEU A 207 20.47 3.19 11.15
N ALA A 208 21.29 3.42 12.20
CA ALA A 208 21.47 2.46 13.28
C ALA A 208 20.19 2.24 14.11
N GLY A 209 19.42 3.31 14.36
CA GLY A 209 18.11 3.22 15.00
C GLY A 209 17.10 2.45 14.14
N LEU A 210 17.09 2.68 12.84
CA LEU A 210 16.27 1.91 11.89
C LEU A 210 16.67 0.44 11.91
N GLU A 211 17.96 0.11 11.88
CA GLU A 211 18.44 -1.27 11.98
C GLU A 211 17.95 -1.96 13.25
N ALA A 212 18.06 -1.27 14.40
CA ALA A 212 17.60 -1.82 15.68
C ALA A 212 16.09 -2.09 15.67
N TYR A 213 15.30 -1.19 15.08
CA TYR A 213 13.85 -1.36 14.91
C TYR A 213 13.52 -2.56 14.01
N LEU A 214 14.15 -2.65 12.84
CA LEU A 214 13.88 -3.72 11.87
C LEU A 214 14.25 -5.12 12.39
N LYS A 215 15.27 -5.24 13.25
CA LYS A 215 15.62 -6.51 13.92
C LYS A 215 14.50 -7.06 14.81
N GLY A 216 13.58 -6.23 15.25
CA GLY A 216 12.39 -6.63 15.98
C GLY A 216 11.26 -7.20 15.11
N LEU A 217 11.34 -7.06 13.79
CA LEU A 217 10.31 -7.53 12.87
C LEU A 217 10.64 -8.93 12.33
N ARG A 218 9.59 -9.65 11.93
CA ARG A 218 9.68 -10.97 11.30
C ARG A 218 9.28 -10.90 9.83
N HIS A 219 9.61 -11.93 9.07
CA HIS A 219 9.22 -12.11 7.66
C HIS A 219 9.81 -11.08 6.69
N ILE A 220 10.87 -10.36 7.08
CA ILE A 220 11.56 -9.45 6.18
C ILE A 220 12.33 -10.27 5.14
N ARG A 221 12.05 -10.04 3.85
CA ARG A 221 12.72 -10.65 2.69
C ARG A 221 13.73 -9.70 2.04
N ARG A 222 13.54 -8.41 2.20
CA ARG A 222 14.44 -7.39 1.68
C ARG A 222 14.28 -6.09 2.46
N VAL A 223 15.37 -5.34 2.58
CA VAL A 223 15.37 -3.95 3.02
C VAL A 223 15.95 -3.09 1.91
N GLU A 224 15.32 -1.98 1.59
CA GLU A 224 15.73 -1.06 0.55
C GLU A 224 15.67 0.38 1.07
N LEU A 225 16.84 1.02 1.13
CA LEU A 225 16.96 2.45 1.39
C LEU A 225 16.82 3.18 0.05
N LEU A 226 15.82 4.05 -0.04
CA LEU A 226 15.53 4.83 -1.23
C LEU A 226 16.15 6.23 -1.08
N PRO A 227 17.06 6.63 -1.98
CA PRO A 227 17.60 7.99 -1.93
C PRO A 227 16.51 9.00 -2.27
N TYR A 228 16.37 10.03 -1.42
CA TYR A 228 15.51 11.16 -1.71
C TYR A 228 15.89 11.83 -3.01
N HIS A 229 14.91 12.15 -3.85
CA HIS A 229 15.07 12.90 -5.11
C HIS A 229 13.89 13.85 -5.33
N THR A 230 14.03 14.77 -6.29
CA THR A 230 13.08 15.88 -6.51
C THR A 230 12.17 15.70 -7.73
N LEU A 231 12.10 14.49 -8.32
CA LEU A 231 11.36 14.25 -9.57
C LEU A 231 9.85 14.59 -9.48
N GLY A 232 9.22 14.40 -8.30
CA GLY A 232 7.79 14.70 -8.08
C GLY A 232 7.47 16.17 -7.71
N VAL A 233 8.48 17.03 -7.52
CA VAL A 233 8.27 18.39 -6.98
C VAL A 233 7.41 19.27 -7.87
N HIS A 234 7.51 19.12 -9.20
CA HIS A 234 6.70 19.87 -10.15
C HIS A 234 5.19 19.72 -9.94
N LYS A 235 4.73 18.58 -9.36
CA LYS A 235 3.32 18.33 -9.07
C LYS A 235 2.78 19.29 -8.00
N TYR A 236 3.61 19.69 -7.03
CA TYR A 236 3.21 20.64 -5.99
C TYR A 236 2.86 22.01 -6.59
N ALA A 237 3.68 22.50 -7.50
CA ALA A 237 3.41 23.75 -8.20
C ALA A 237 2.10 23.68 -9.00
N SER A 238 1.83 22.57 -9.67
CA SER A 238 0.60 22.33 -10.43
C SER A 238 -0.65 22.29 -9.53
N LEU A 239 -0.50 21.89 -8.26
CA LEU A 239 -1.56 21.84 -7.26
C LEU A 239 -1.67 23.14 -6.43
N GLY A 240 -0.78 24.13 -6.66
CA GLY A 240 -0.73 25.35 -5.86
C GLY A 240 -0.27 25.11 -4.41
N LEU A 241 0.46 24.02 -4.15
CA LEU A 241 0.95 23.65 -2.83
C LEU A 241 2.43 24.04 -2.66
N PRO A 242 2.85 24.52 -1.48
CA PRO A 242 4.25 24.70 -1.18
C PRO A 242 4.93 23.34 -1.02
N TYR A 243 6.16 23.19 -1.55
CA TYR A 243 6.94 21.97 -1.33
C TYR A 243 7.61 21.98 0.05
N PRO A 244 7.35 21.00 0.93
CA PRO A 244 7.83 21.06 2.33
C PRO A 244 9.34 20.90 2.50
N LEU A 245 10.05 20.39 1.49
CA LEU A 245 11.50 20.18 1.48
C LEU A 245 12.20 21.08 0.43
N GLU A 246 11.67 22.29 0.22
CA GLU A 246 12.29 23.23 -0.71
C GLU A 246 13.74 23.51 -0.30
N GLY A 247 14.68 23.40 -1.27
CA GLY A 247 16.09 23.58 -1.04
C GLY A 247 16.84 22.35 -0.47
N ALA A 248 16.15 21.30 -0.08
CA ALA A 248 16.81 20.05 0.33
C ALA A 248 17.50 19.40 -0.89
N PRO A 249 18.81 19.07 -0.80
CA PRO A 249 19.51 18.42 -1.91
C PRO A 249 19.03 16.97 -2.05
N PRO A 250 19.10 16.39 -3.27
CA PRO A 250 18.92 14.95 -3.44
C PRO A 250 19.93 14.15 -2.62
N MET A 251 19.54 12.96 -2.17
CA MET A 251 20.44 12.03 -1.49
C MET A 251 21.31 11.30 -2.51
N ASP A 252 22.61 11.20 -2.23
CA ASP A 252 23.52 10.38 -3.03
C ASP A 252 23.26 8.89 -2.75
N GLY A 253 22.80 8.15 -3.75
CA GLY A 253 22.51 6.72 -3.63
C GLY A 253 23.74 5.88 -3.30
N ALA A 254 24.95 6.28 -3.74
CA ALA A 254 26.18 5.56 -3.45
C ALA A 254 26.49 5.50 -1.94
N ILE A 255 26.11 6.54 -1.19
CA ILE A 255 26.29 6.56 0.28
C ILE A 255 25.42 5.48 0.95
N LEU A 256 24.29 5.10 0.34
CA LEU A 256 23.35 4.15 0.90
C LEU A 256 23.70 2.67 0.60
N GLU A 257 24.61 2.40 -0.34
CA GLU A 257 24.96 1.03 -0.74
C GLU A 257 25.45 0.20 0.45
N HIS A 258 26.40 0.74 1.22
CA HIS A 258 26.92 0.08 2.41
C HIS A 258 25.83 -0.24 3.44
N TRP A 259 24.90 0.71 3.67
CA TRP A 259 23.77 0.50 4.59
C TRP A 259 22.74 -0.49 4.07
N ASN A 260 22.49 -0.48 2.76
CA ASN A 260 21.62 -1.47 2.13
C ASN A 260 22.17 -2.89 2.31
N GLU A 261 23.47 -3.09 2.05
CA GLU A 261 24.13 -4.38 2.28
C GLU A 261 24.06 -4.80 3.75
N ARG A 262 24.36 -3.89 4.67
CA ARG A 262 24.33 -4.15 6.11
C ARG A 262 22.94 -4.54 6.59
N LEU A 263 21.90 -3.78 6.25
CA LEU A 263 20.52 -4.05 6.65
C LEU A 263 20.00 -5.38 6.09
N ASN A 264 20.31 -5.70 4.84
CA ASN A 264 19.92 -6.98 4.25
C ASN A 264 20.63 -8.15 4.93
N ARG A 265 21.90 -8.01 5.33
CA ARG A 265 22.63 -9.04 6.06
C ARG A 265 22.11 -9.26 7.49
N THR A 266 21.65 -8.19 8.16
CA THR A 266 21.34 -8.22 9.61
C THR A 266 19.85 -8.32 9.91
N CYS A 267 18.97 -7.93 9.00
CA CYS A 267 17.52 -7.87 9.23
C CYS A 267 16.72 -8.84 8.35
N VAL A 268 17.26 -9.29 7.20
CA VAL A 268 16.57 -10.27 6.35
C VAL A 268 16.68 -11.66 6.96
N GLN A 269 15.56 -12.35 7.00
CA GLN A 269 15.45 -13.71 7.52
C GLN A 269 15.36 -14.71 6.37
N ALA A 270 16.05 -15.82 6.51
CA ALA A 270 16.11 -16.88 5.51
C ALA A 270 14.74 -17.55 5.25
#